data_4826849c1c164b209b93382a376e2ce5
#
_entry.id   4826849c1c164b209b93382a376e2ce5
#
_cell.length_a   1.000
_cell.length_b   1.000
_cell.length_c   1.000
_cell.angle_alpha   90.00
_cell.angle_beta   90.00
_cell.angle_gamma   90.00
#
_symmetry.space_group_name_H-M   'P 1'
#
loop_
_entity.id
_entity.type
_entity.pdbx_description
1 polymer ?
#
loop_
_entity_poly.entity_id
_entity_poly.type
_entity_poly.pdbx_seq_one_letter_code
_entity_poly.pdbx_strand_id
1 'polypeptide(L)'
;MIISANGKTTYADILRKIKADPALKNFGKNVRRIRRTLKGELLLEISSSDRDETDVFNDLVGKSLGESAKIQTKVSETLIECKDLDEITTKEDICAALKDQLNAPALEENVVKNIRKAYGGTQTAKISLPDALAQKALKMGKLKIGWSVCRVREPIVLKRCFRCLEFGHISSSCNSSVDRSKLCRRCGEANHFANDCTSEPKCMFCVANNHLETGHIAGSSKCPVFKKALSSLIR
;
A
#
# COMPACT_ATOMS: atom_id res chain seq x y z
N MET A 1 10.28 -10.20 6.71
CA MET A 1 10.65 -10.16 8.14
C MET A 1 11.51 -8.93 8.39
N ILE A 2 11.19 -8.13 9.39
CA ILE A 2 12.01 -7.01 9.85
C ILE A 2 12.57 -7.36 11.22
N ILE A 3 13.85 -7.15 11.41
CA ILE A 3 14.56 -7.43 12.67
C ILE A 3 15.14 -6.12 13.19
N SER A 4 14.69 -5.70 14.35
CA SER A 4 15.18 -4.51 15.05
C SER A 4 16.10 -4.98 16.18
N ALA A 5 17.34 -4.51 16.18
CA ALA A 5 18.30 -4.85 17.21
C ALA A 5 17.95 -4.20 18.54
N ASN A 6 18.09 -4.92 19.65
CA ASN A 6 17.93 -4.41 21.00
C ASN A 6 19.30 -4.15 21.64
N GLY A 7 19.44 -3.00 22.32
CA GLY A 7 20.63 -2.66 23.08
C GLY A 7 21.90 -2.49 22.25
N LYS A 8 23.01 -3.11 22.67
CA LYS A 8 24.33 -3.00 22.04
C LYS A 8 24.59 -4.00 20.90
N THR A 9 23.60 -4.84 20.57
CA THR A 9 23.78 -5.89 19.54
C THR A 9 23.85 -5.28 18.15
N THR A 10 24.86 -5.62 17.37
CA THR A 10 24.98 -5.13 15.99
C THR A 10 24.19 -6.03 15.03
N TYR A 11 23.78 -5.46 13.90
CA TYR A 11 23.10 -6.26 12.83
C TYR A 11 24.03 -7.32 12.22
N ALA A 12 25.35 -7.11 12.27
CA ALA A 12 26.32 -8.12 11.85
C ALA A 12 26.31 -9.33 12.81
N ASP A 13 26.19 -9.11 14.09
CA ASP A 13 26.10 -10.17 15.10
C ASP A 13 24.80 -10.95 14.98
N ILE A 14 23.69 -10.24 14.74
CA ILE A 14 22.38 -10.86 14.45
C ILE A 14 22.49 -11.78 13.23
N LEU A 15 23.10 -11.31 12.12
CA LEU A 15 23.26 -12.12 10.92
C LEU A 15 24.20 -13.33 11.13
N ARG A 16 25.29 -13.15 11.89
CA ARG A 16 26.18 -14.27 12.25
C ARG A 16 25.43 -15.32 13.06
N LYS A 17 24.63 -14.89 14.04
CA LYS A 17 23.84 -15.77 14.89
C LYS A 17 22.81 -16.58 14.08
N ILE A 18 22.04 -15.90 13.21
CA ILE A 18 21.06 -16.56 12.35
C ILE A 18 21.72 -17.54 11.37
N LYS A 19 22.86 -17.17 10.76
CA LYS A 19 23.57 -18.03 9.79
C LYS A 19 24.29 -19.21 10.43
N ALA A 20 24.67 -19.07 11.68
CA ALA A 20 25.34 -20.14 12.44
C ALA A 20 24.38 -21.19 12.99
N ASP A 21 23.09 -20.86 13.08
CA ASP A 21 22.08 -21.76 13.65
C ASP A 21 21.76 -22.91 12.69
N PRO A 22 22.01 -24.16 13.07
CA PRO A 22 21.75 -25.33 12.22
C PRO A 22 20.26 -25.46 11.82
N ALA A 23 19.35 -25.09 12.72
CA ALA A 23 17.91 -25.16 12.47
C ALA A 23 17.46 -24.21 11.36
N LEU A 24 18.17 -23.09 11.17
CA LEU A 24 17.88 -22.08 10.16
C LEU A 24 18.57 -22.31 8.82
N LYS A 25 19.51 -23.29 8.74
CA LYS A 25 20.30 -23.53 7.53
C LYS A 25 19.45 -23.86 6.30
N ASN A 26 18.39 -24.66 6.48
CA ASN A 26 17.49 -25.02 5.39
C ASN A 26 16.64 -23.84 4.91
N PHE A 27 16.24 -22.95 5.81
CA PHE A 27 15.45 -21.78 5.49
C PHE A 27 16.26 -20.66 4.82
N GLY A 28 17.58 -20.69 4.94
CA GLY A 28 18.48 -19.74 4.27
C GLY A 28 18.33 -19.74 2.75
N LYS A 29 17.89 -20.86 2.15
CA LYS A 29 17.59 -20.98 0.71
C LYS A 29 16.38 -20.14 0.29
N ASN A 30 15.46 -19.88 1.21
CA ASN A 30 14.24 -19.11 0.98
C ASN A 30 14.46 -17.59 1.15
N VAL A 31 15.63 -17.17 1.66
CA VAL A 31 15.99 -15.77 1.81
C VAL A 31 16.43 -15.21 0.46
N ARG A 32 15.59 -14.38 -0.15
CA ARG A 32 15.82 -13.80 -1.46
C ARG A 32 16.75 -12.59 -1.41
N ARG A 33 16.64 -11.79 -0.36
CA ARG A 33 17.42 -10.56 -0.22
C ARG A 33 17.54 -10.15 1.25
N ILE A 34 18.69 -9.56 1.58
CA ILE A 34 18.95 -8.95 2.87
C ILE A 34 19.31 -7.49 2.64
N ARG A 35 18.59 -6.56 3.29
CA ARG A 35 18.87 -5.12 3.18
C ARG A 35 18.51 -4.38 4.46
N ARG A 36 18.84 -3.09 4.54
CA ARG A 36 18.42 -2.22 5.63
C ARG A 36 17.17 -1.43 5.25
N THR A 37 16.28 -1.23 6.22
CA THR A 37 15.17 -0.30 6.10
C THR A 37 15.66 1.15 6.22
N LEU A 38 14.81 2.12 5.89
CA LEU A 38 15.09 3.54 6.11
C LEU A 38 15.36 3.89 7.59
N LYS A 39 14.84 3.09 8.51
CA LYS A 39 15.06 3.20 9.96
C LYS A 39 16.35 2.49 10.42
N GLY A 40 17.12 1.90 9.49
CA GLY A 40 18.34 1.16 9.78
C GLY A 40 18.12 -0.27 10.24
N GLU A 41 16.89 -0.77 10.34
CA GLU A 41 16.56 -2.14 10.75
C GLU A 41 16.96 -3.15 9.66
N LEU A 42 17.14 -4.43 10.02
CA LEU A 42 17.45 -5.48 9.09
C LEU A 42 16.17 -6.04 8.45
N LEU A 43 16.07 -5.97 7.13
CA LEU A 43 14.98 -6.57 6.36
C LEU A 43 15.47 -7.83 5.66
N LEU A 44 14.85 -8.96 5.98
CA LEU A 44 14.98 -10.23 5.29
C LEU A 44 13.75 -10.42 4.38
N GLU A 45 13.96 -10.43 3.09
CA GLU A 45 12.93 -10.76 2.09
C GLU A 45 12.94 -12.28 1.88
N ILE A 46 11.86 -12.93 2.28
CA ILE A 46 11.72 -14.39 2.21
C ILE A 46 10.76 -14.71 1.08
N SER A 47 11.12 -15.64 0.22
CA SER A 47 10.25 -16.21 -0.80
C SER A 47 9.74 -17.54 -0.27
N SER A 48 8.56 -17.55 0.32
CA SER A 48 7.85 -18.77 0.65
C SER A 48 6.47 -18.73 0.02
N SER A 49 6.06 -19.81 -0.57
CA SER A 49 4.70 -20.01 -1.09
C SER A 49 3.73 -20.42 0.03
N ASP A 50 4.26 -20.83 1.17
CA ASP A 50 3.50 -21.34 2.30
C ASP A 50 3.64 -20.40 3.52
N ARG A 51 2.48 -20.07 4.12
CA ARG A 51 2.41 -19.25 5.34
C ARG A 51 3.00 -20.00 6.54
N ASP A 52 2.70 -21.28 6.63
CA ASP A 52 3.12 -22.13 7.75
C ASP A 52 4.66 -22.22 7.82
N GLU A 53 5.34 -22.35 6.66
CA GLU A 53 6.81 -22.28 6.60
C GLU A 53 7.37 -20.95 7.09
N THR A 54 6.68 -19.85 6.75
CA THR A 54 7.12 -18.51 7.18
C THR A 54 6.95 -18.32 8.67
N ASP A 55 5.89 -18.84 9.26
CA ASP A 55 5.63 -18.74 10.70
C ASP A 55 6.60 -19.61 11.49
N VAL A 56 6.88 -20.84 11.02
CA VAL A 56 7.93 -21.69 11.60
C VAL A 56 9.31 -21.01 11.54
N PHE A 57 9.64 -20.38 10.42
CA PHE A 57 10.90 -19.64 10.29
C PHE A 57 10.97 -18.45 11.25
N ASN A 58 9.87 -17.72 11.44
CA ASN A 58 9.78 -16.60 12.39
C ASN A 58 10.02 -17.08 13.82
N ASP A 59 9.39 -18.18 14.21
CA ASP A 59 9.55 -18.77 15.54
C ASP A 59 10.98 -19.25 15.80
N LEU A 60 11.60 -19.89 14.82
CA LEU A 60 12.98 -20.35 14.93
C LEU A 60 13.96 -19.17 15.02
N VAL A 61 13.78 -18.13 14.21
CA VAL A 61 14.59 -16.91 14.32
C VAL A 61 14.36 -16.22 15.66
N GLY A 62 13.12 -16.20 16.15
CA GLY A 62 12.77 -15.69 17.48
C GLY A 62 13.49 -16.42 18.60
N LYS A 63 13.49 -17.74 18.57
CA LYS A 63 14.21 -18.59 19.54
C LYS A 63 15.73 -18.38 19.47
N SER A 64 16.26 -18.31 18.26
CA SER A 64 17.70 -18.10 18.05
C SER A 64 18.19 -16.73 18.53
N LEU A 65 17.41 -15.67 18.36
CA LEU A 65 17.79 -14.30 18.73
C LEU A 65 17.43 -13.97 20.19
N GLY A 66 16.36 -14.57 20.74
CA GLY A 66 15.88 -14.29 22.09
C GLY A 66 15.63 -12.78 22.28
N GLU A 67 16.07 -12.24 23.41
CA GLU A 67 15.93 -10.82 23.74
C GLU A 67 16.85 -9.88 22.97
N SER A 68 17.78 -10.41 22.17
CA SER A 68 18.77 -9.61 21.43
C SER A 68 18.15 -8.79 20.30
N ALA A 69 16.95 -9.17 19.83
CA ALA A 69 16.28 -8.47 18.74
C ALA A 69 14.76 -8.66 18.77
N LYS A 70 14.04 -7.65 18.30
CA LYS A 70 12.59 -7.72 18.08
C LYS A 70 12.32 -8.06 16.61
N ILE A 71 11.46 -9.06 16.40
CA ILE A 71 11.10 -9.53 15.07
C ILE A 71 9.68 -9.05 14.73
N GLN A 72 9.51 -8.54 13.53
CA GLN A 72 8.21 -8.19 12.96
C GLN A 72 8.09 -8.81 11.57
N THR A 73 7.08 -9.64 11.39
CA THR A 73 6.74 -10.17 10.07
C THR A 73 5.75 -9.25 9.40
N LYS A 74 6.09 -8.84 8.18
CA LYS A 74 5.15 -8.15 7.29
C LYS A 74 5.03 -8.98 6.03
N VAL A 75 3.82 -9.44 5.77
CA VAL A 75 3.48 -9.99 4.46
C VAL A 75 3.36 -8.84 3.50
N SER A 76 3.95 -8.96 2.31
CA SER A 76 3.75 -7.98 1.25
C SER A 76 2.32 -8.07 0.77
N GLU A 77 1.60 -6.94 0.81
CA GLU A 77 0.21 -6.84 0.39
C GLU A 77 0.10 -5.95 -0.84
N THR A 78 -0.64 -6.41 -1.82
CA THR A 78 -1.03 -5.63 -2.99
C THR A 78 -2.47 -5.17 -2.86
N LEU A 79 -2.68 -3.88 -3.08
CA LEU A 79 -4.02 -3.29 -3.11
C LEU A 79 -4.67 -3.55 -4.46
N ILE A 80 -5.86 -4.12 -4.46
CA ILE A 80 -6.71 -4.29 -5.64
C ILE A 80 -8.02 -3.52 -5.49
N GLU A 81 -8.65 -3.19 -6.60
CA GLU A 81 -9.96 -2.52 -6.65
C GLU A 81 -10.97 -3.46 -7.30
N CYS A 82 -12.06 -3.76 -6.58
CA CYS A 82 -13.19 -4.51 -7.08
C CYS A 82 -14.33 -3.55 -7.40
N LYS A 83 -14.81 -3.55 -8.63
CA LYS A 83 -15.85 -2.65 -9.15
C LYS A 83 -17.11 -3.41 -9.53
N ASP A 84 -18.18 -2.65 -9.70
CA ASP A 84 -19.49 -3.15 -10.13
C ASP A 84 -20.13 -4.06 -9.08
N LEU A 85 -19.83 -3.84 -7.81
CA LEU A 85 -20.54 -4.44 -6.70
C LEU A 85 -21.97 -3.86 -6.65
N ASP A 86 -22.94 -4.67 -6.24
CA ASP A 86 -24.29 -4.19 -6.01
C ASP A 86 -24.39 -3.27 -4.78
N GLU A 87 -25.51 -2.57 -4.64
CA GLU A 87 -25.71 -1.53 -3.64
C GLU A 87 -25.75 -2.07 -2.20
N ILE A 88 -26.04 -3.35 -2.01
CA ILE A 88 -26.20 -3.99 -0.71
C ILE A 88 -25.00 -4.85 -0.30
N THR A 89 -24.02 -5.04 -1.19
CA THR A 89 -22.83 -5.87 -0.92
C THR A 89 -22.08 -5.37 0.31
N THR A 90 -21.82 -6.25 1.26
CA THR A 90 -21.10 -5.99 2.51
C THR A 90 -19.63 -6.42 2.40
N LYS A 91 -18.84 -6.10 3.46
CA LYS A 91 -17.44 -6.58 3.54
C LYS A 91 -17.37 -8.08 3.71
N GLU A 92 -18.31 -8.63 4.45
CA GLU A 92 -18.48 -10.06 4.74
C GLU A 92 -18.72 -10.84 3.45
N ASP A 93 -19.60 -10.35 2.57
CA ASP A 93 -19.90 -10.96 1.27
C ASP A 93 -18.66 -11.00 0.38
N ILE A 94 -17.92 -9.88 0.34
CA ILE A 94 -16.68 -9.80 -0.43
C ILE A 94 -15.64 -10.78 0.14
N CYS A 95 -15.49 -10.84 1.45
CA CYS A 95 -14.55 -11.73 2.10
C CYS A 95 -14.89 -13.20 1.86
N ALA A 96 -16.16 -13.58 1.96
CA ALA A 96 -16.65 -14.93 1.68
C ALA A 96 -16.34 -15.34 0.24
N ALA A 97 -16.64 -14.48 -0.73
CA ALA A 97 -16.36 -14.72 -2.14
C ALA A 97 -14.85 -14.85 -2.43
N LEU A 98 -14.00 -14.06 -1.75
CA LEU A 98 -12.54 -14.17 -1.88
C LEU A 98 -12.01 -15.49 -1.29
N LYS A 99 -12.51 -15.91 -0.12
CA LYS A 99 -12.13 -17.18 0.50
C LYS A 99 -12.40 -18.37 -0.44
N ASP A 100 -13.57 -18.40 -1.03
CA ASP A 100 -14.00 -19.47 -1.94
C ASP A 100 -13.19 -19.46 -3.24
N GLN A 101 -13.23 -18.36 -4.00
CA GLN A 101 -12.67 -18.31 -5.34
C GLN A 101 -11.13 -18.28 -5.38
N LEU A 102 -10.50 -17.77 -4.33
CA LEU A 102 -9.04 -17.78 -4.22
C LEU A 102 -8.49 -19.00 -3.46
N ASN A 103 -9.35 -19.88 -2.91
CA ASN A 103 -8.98 -20.97 -2.01
C ASN A 103 -8.13 -20.48 -0.82
N ALA A 104 -8.63 -19.46 -0.12
CA ALA A 104 -7.91 -18.79 0.97
C ALA A 104 -8.79 -18.67 2.23
N PRO A 105 -9.06 -19.76 2.96
CA PRO A 105 -9.99 -19.79 4.09
C PRO A 105 -9.55 -18.91 5.26
N ALA A 106 -8.25 -18.65 5.40
CA ALA A 106 -7.67 -17.83 6.46
C ALA A 106 -7.78 -16.30 6.23
N LEU A 107 -8.44 -15.83 5.16
CA LEU A 107 -8.66 -14.41 4.95
C LEU A 107 -9.65 -13.86 5.99
N GLU A 108 -9.35 -12.70 6.54
CA GLU A 108 -10.21 -11.97 7.47
C GLU A 108 -10.88 -10.79 6.76
N GLU A 109 -11.95 -10.26 7.33
CA GLU A 109 -12.69 -9.11 6.76
C GLU A 109 -11.84 -7.83 6.68
N ASN A 110 -10.81 -7.71 7.49
CA ASN A 110 -9.86 -6.59 7.50
C ASN A 110 -9.13 -6.40 6.17
N VAL A 111 -9.14 -7.40 5.27
CA VAL A 111 -8.61 -7.27 3.92
C VAL A 111 -9.42 -6.28 3.09
N VAL A 112 -10.72 -6.12 3.37
CA VAL A 112 -11.58 -5.13 2.72
C VAL A 112 -11.41 -3.79 3.43
N LYS A 113 -10.56 -2.93 2.88
CA LYS A 113 -10.20 -1.65 3.52
C LYS A 113 -11.35 -0.65 3.51
N ASN A 114 -12.03 -0.48 2.39
CA ASN A 114 -13.23 0.35 2.29
C ASN A 114 -14.14 -0.08 1.15
N ILE A 115 -15.41 0.27 1.27
CA ILE A 115 -16.43 0.22 0.21
C ILE A 115 -16.94 1.64 0.02
N ARG A 116 -17.13 2.06 -1.21
CA ARG A 116 -17.66 3.39 -1.57
C ARG A 116 -18.71 3.28 -2.66
N LYS A 117 -19.72 4.11 -2.59
CA LYS A 117 -20.71 4.26 -3.65
C LYS A 117 -20.04 4.74 -4.94
N ALA A 118 -20.43 4.20 -6.06
CA ALA A 118 -20.00 4.55 -7.40
C ALA A 118 -21.20 5.02 -8.24
N TYR A 119 -20.96 5.35 -9.50
CA TYR A 119 -22.01 5.77 -10.40
C TYR A 119 -22.99 4.62 -10.71
N GLY A 120 -24.26 4.95 -10.92
CA GLY A 120 -25.28 4.00 -11.34
C GLY A 120 -25.74 3.00 -10.27
N GLY A 121 -25.74 3.41 -8.99
CA GLY A 121 -26.19 2.53 -7.88
C GLY A 121 -25.23 1.39 -7.56
N THR A 122 -24.02 1.41 -8.10
CA THR A 122 -23.01 0.38 -7.83
C THR A 122 -22.08 0.79 -6.69
N GLN A 123 -21.26 -0.15 -6.23
CA GLN A 123 -20.20 0.10 -5.26
C GLN A 123 -18.82 -0.31 -5.82
N THR A 124 -17.78 0.22 -5.20
CA THR A 124 -16.38 -0.13 -5.46
C THR A 124 -15.69 -0.39 -4.15
N ALA A 125 -15.03 -1.54 -4.00
CA ALA A 125 -14.24 -1.90 -2.84
C ALA A 125 -12.74 -1.81 -3.12
N LYS A 126 -11.98 -1.36 -2.11
CA LYS A 126 -10.52 -1.50 -2.07
C LYS A 126 -10.16 -2.64 -1.15
N ILE A 127 -9.39 -3.59 -1.65
CA ILE A 127 -9.07 -4.83 -0.98
C ILE A 127 -7.54 -4.96 -0.97
N SER A 128 -6.96 -5.24 0.20
CA SER A 128 -5.53 -5.50 0.37
C SER A 128 -5.34 -7.00 0.57
N LEU A 129 -4.66 -7.64 -0.35
CA LEU A 129 -4.40 -9.07 -0.30
C LEU A 129 -2.91 -9.36 -0.29
N PRO A 130 -2.47 -10.48 0.30
CA PRO A 130 -1.14 -11.01 0.08
C PRO A 130 -0.82 -11.08 -1.41
N ASP A 131 0.41 -10.74 -1.81
CA ASP A 131 0.78 -10.58 -3.23
C ASP A 131 0.38 -11.78 -4.10
N ALA A 132 0.57 -13.00 -3.62
CA ALA A 132 0.19 -14.21 -4.35
C ALA A 132 -1.33 -14.27 -4.65
N LEU A 133 -2.17 -13.94 -3.67
CA LEU A 133 -3.61 -13.93 -3.82
C LEU A 133 -4.09 -12.75 -4.68
N ALA A 134 -3.46 -11.60 -4.54
CA ALA A 134 -3.74 -10.43 -5.36
C ALA A 134 -3.44 -10.70 -6.83
N GLN A 135 -2.30 -11.31 -7.15
CA GLN A 135 -1.94 -11.71 -8.51
C GLN A 135 -2.92 -12.74 -9.08
N LYS A 136 -3.38 -13.71 -8.26
CA LYS A 136 -4.41 -14.68 -8.67
C LYS A 136 -5.71 -13.95 -9.01
N ALA A 137 -6.19 -13.04 -8.14
CA ALA A 137 -7.41 -12.28 -8.37
C ALA A 137 -7.31 -11.36 -9.61
N LEU A 138 -6.17 -10.68 -9.81
CA LEU A 138 -5.91 -9.84 -10.98
C LEU A 138 -5.85 -10.66 -12.27
N LYS A 139 -5.27 -11.86 -12.24
CA LYS A 139 -5.23 -12.78 -13.37
C LYS A 139 -6.61 -13.30 -13.75
N MET A 140 -7.47 -13.53 -12.77
CA MET A 140 -8.89 -13.86 -13.02
C MET A 140 -9.64 -12.67 -13.63
N GLY A 141 -9.28 -11.44 -13.28
CA GLY A 141 -9.86 -10.19 -13.77
C GLY A 141 -11.31 -9.93 -13.34
N LYS A 142 -12.03 -10.96 -12.90
CA LYS A 142 -13.41 -10.90 -12.43
C LYS A 142 -13.60 -11.82 -11.24
N LEU A 143 -14.47 -11.40 -10.30
CA LEU A 143 -14.92 -12.19 -9.16
C LEU A 143 -16.45 -12.17 -9.12
N LYS A 144 -17.06 -13.30 -8.80
CA LYS A 144 -18.50 -13.38 -8.54
C LYS A 144 -18.75 -13.09 -7.05
N ILE A 145 -19.43 -11.99 -6.75
CA ILE A 145 -19.76 -11.60 -5.37
C ILE A 145 -21.28 -11.46 -5.28
N GLY A 146 -21.90 -12.34 -4.51
CA GLY A 146 -23.36 -12.50 -4.54
C GLY A 146 -23.83 -12.84 -5.96
N TRP A 147 -24.70 -12.03 -6.52
CA TRP A 147 -25.21 -12.22 -7.89
C TRP A 147 -24.44 -11.41 -8.93
N SER A 148 -23.55 -10.51 -8.49
CA SER A 148 -22.83 -9.62 -9.37
C SER A 148 -21.49 -10.21 -9.83
N VAL A 149 -21.13 -9.98 -11.10
CA VAL A 149 -19.80 -10.28 -11.64
C VAL A 149 -18.99 -8.98 -11.62
N CYS A 150 -18.09 -8.90 -10.66
CA CYS A 150 -17.33 -7.72 -10.34
C CYS A 150 -15.97 -7.71 -11.02
N ARG A 151 -15.58 -6.59 -11.61
CA ARG A 151 -14.26 -6.43 -12.24
C ARG A 151 -13.20 -6.18 -11.19
N VAL A 152 -12.09 -6.93 -11.26
CA VAL A 152 -10.92 -6.76 -10.42
C VAL A 152 -9.78 -6.13 -11.21
N ARG A 153 -9.17 -5.09 -10.64
CA ARG A 153 -8.03 -4.44 -11.27
C ARG A 153 -7.08 -3.85 -10.23
N GLU A 154 -5.88 -3.58 -10.64
CA GLU A 154 -4.95 -2.79 -9.85
C GLU A 154 -5.40 -1.32 -9.81
N PRO A 155 -5.52 -0.69 -8.63
CA PRO A 155 -5.90 0.71 -8.54
C PRO A 155 -4.77 1.59 -9.06
N ILE A 156 -5.11 2.52 -9.92
CA ILE A 156 -4.16 3.54 -10.36
C ILE A 156 -3.98 4.55 -9.22
N VAL A 157 -2.85 4.51 -8.54
CA VAL A 157 -2.54 5.42 -7.44
C VAL A 157 -1.50 6.43 -7.90
N LEU A 158 -1.96 7.63 -8.19
CA LEU A 158 -1.07 8.75 -8.45
C LEU A 158 -0.52 9.28 -7.13
N LYS A 159 0.76 9.00 -6.84
CA LYS A 159 1.45 9.48 -5.65
C LYS A 159 1.54 11.00 -5.66
N ARG A 160 1.32 11.63 -4.51
CA ARG A 160 1.53 13.07 -4.31
C ARG A 160 2.72 13.28 -3.39
N CYS A 161 3.60 14.17 -3.77
CA CYS A 161 4.69 14.61 -2.93
C CYS A 161 4.16 15.56 -1.84
N PHE A 162 4.45 15.28 -0.57
CA PHE A 162 4.04 16.17 0.53
C PHE A 162 4.98 17.37 0.72
N ARG A 163 6.09 17.46 -0.02
CA ARG A 163 7.00 18.61 -0.02
C ARG A 163 6.59 19.64 -1.08
N CYS A 164 6.62 19.27 -2.34
CA CYS A 164 6.26 20.18 -3.44
C CYS A 164 4.77 20.14 -3.82
N LEU A 165 3.98 19.20 -3.25
CA LEU A 165 2.57 18.89 -3.54
C LEU A 165 2.29 18.39 -4.96
N GLU A 166 3.28 18.26 -5.83
CA GLU A 166 3.16 17.73 -7.19
C GLU A 166 2.93 16.21 -7.21
N PHE A 167 2.65 15.66 -8.40
CA PHE A 167 2.29 14.27 -8.58
C PHE A 167 3.43 13.45 -9.18
N GLY A 168 3.41 12.12 -8.95
CA GLY A 168 4.34 11.16 -9.56
C GLY A 168 5.49 10.71 -8.67
N HIS A 169 5.78 11.41 -7.56
CA HIS A 169 6.84 11.06 -6.62
C HIS A 169 6.43 11.27 -5.16
N ILE A 170 7.28 10.89 -4.23
CA ILE A 170 7.10 11.09 -2.78
C ILE A 170 8.16 12.06 -2.24
N SER A 171 7.98 12.55 -1.02
CA SER A 171 8.87 13.58 -0.43
C SER A 171 10.33 13.14 -0.33
N SER A 172 10.61 11.85 -0.09
CA SER A 172 11.97 11.30 -0.01
C SER A 172 12.71 11.27 -1.34
N SER A 173 12.00 11.33 -2.47
CA SER A 173 12.55 11.38 -3.83
C SER A 173 12.25 12.70 -4.55
N CYS A 174 11.99 13.76 -3.76
CA CYS A 174 11.61 15.05 -4.31
C CYS A 174 12.85 15.87 -4.70
N ASN A 175 13.02 16.13 -5.98
CA ASN A 175 14.07 16.98 -6.54
C ASN A 175 13.61 18.42 -6.80
N SER A 176 12.38 18.79 -6.41
CA SER A 176 11.86 20.14 -6.59
C SER A 176 12.60 21.13 -5.69
N SER A 177 12.97 22.30 -6.23
CA SER A 177 13.50 23.43 -5.45
C SER A 177 12.42 24.12 -4.62
N VAL A 178 11.14 23.92 -4.97
CA VAL A 178 10.00 24.59 -4.34
C VAL A 178 9.43 23.72 -3.22
N ASP A 179 9.40 24.27 -2.00
CA ASP A 179 8.74 23.67 -0.85
C ASP A 179 7.35 24.30 -0.66
N ARG A 180 6.31 23.47 -0.83
CA ARG A 180 4.89 23.83 -0.62
C ARG A 180 4.26 23.07 0.55
N SER A 181 5.09 22.44 1.42
CA SER A 181 4.59 21.58 2.50
C SER A 181 3.69 22.31 3.50
N LYS A 182 3.84 23.61 3.61
CA LYS A 182 3.04 24.49 4.51
C LYS A 182 1.83 25.14 3.82
N LEU A 183 1.60 24.87 2.55
CA LEU A 183 0.50 25.46 1.79
C LEU A 183 -0.76 24.60 1.87
N CYS A 184 -1.89 25.27 1.99
CA CYS A 184 -3.20 24.63 1.91
C CYS A 184 -3.47 24.15 0.48
N ARG A 185 -3.73 22.86 0.31
CA ARG A 185 -4.05 22.29 -1.01
C ARG A 185 -5.42 22.71 -1.57
N ARG A 186 -6.30 23.36 -0.74
CA ARG A 186 -7.60 23.84 -1.17
C ARG A 186 -7.52 25.25 -1.76
N CYS A 187 -6.93 26.21 -1.04
CA CYS A 187 -6.83 27.60 -1.47
C CYS A 187 -5.43 28.04 -1.93
N GLY A 188 -4.36 27.29 -1.60
CA GLY A 188 -2.99 27.62 -1.94
C GLY A 188 -2.30 28.55 -0.94
N GLU A 189 -2.96 29.02 0.12
CA GLU A 189 -2.42 29.91 1.14
C GLU A 189 -1.69 29.14 2.25
N ALA A 190 -0.82 29.81 3.00
CA ALA A 190 -0.08 29.26 4.13
C ALA A 190 -0.89 29.29 5.44
N ASN A 191 -0.33 28.71 6.51
CA ASN A 191 -0.78 28.76 7.89
C ASN A 191 -2.06 27.97 8.24
N HIS A 192 -2.58 27.14 7.33
CA HIS A 192 -3.64 26.18 7.61
C HIS A 192 -3.60 25.01 6.63
N PHE A 193 -4.34 23.93 6.93
CA PHE A 193 -4.49 22.77 6.06
C PHE A 193 -5.88 22.70 5.45
N ALA A 194 -6.03 21.87 4.43
CA ALA A 194 -7.27 21.76 3.68
C ALA A 194 -8.49 21.27 4.49
N ASN A 195 -8.25 20.60 5.63
CA ASN A 195 -9.32 20.12 6.52
C ASN A 195 -9.99 21.28 7.26
N ASP A 196 -9.21 22.31 7.62
CA ASP A 196 -9.65 23.46 8.40
C ASP A 196 -9.89 24.70 7.53
N CYS A 197 -9.76 24.53 6.20
CA CYS A 197 -9.86 25.64 5.25
C CYS A 197 -11.31 25.99 4.95
N THR A 198 -11.69 27.23 5.20
CA THR A 198 -13.00 27.81 4.87
C THR A 198 -12.99 28.62 3.56
N SER A 199 -11.79 28.94 3.03
CA SER A 199 -11.62 29.72 1.81
C SER A 199 -12.13 28.99 0.57
N GLU A 200 -12.46 29.73 -0.48
CA GLU A 200 -12.83 29.15 -1.76
C GLU A 200 -11.68 28.31 -2.38
N PRO A 201 -12.00 27.22 -3.07
CA PRO A 201 -10.99 26.40 -3.72
C PRO A 201 -10.24 27.15 -4.81
N LYS A 202 -8.89 27.16 -4.75
CA LYS A 202 -8.02 27.76 -5.76
C LYS A 202 -6.83 26.85 -6.02
N CYS A 203 -6.78 26.25 -7.19
CA CYS A 203 -5.73 25.30 -7.53
C CYS A 203 -4.42 26.01 -7.87
N MET A 204 -3.43 25.90 -6.99
CA MET A 204 -2.11 26.52 -7.15
C MET A 204 -1.39 26.06 -8.44
N PHE A 205 -1.60 24.81 -8.86
CA PHE A 205 -0.98 24.28 -10.08
C PHE A 205 -1.61 24.83 -11.34
N CYS A 206 -2.94 24.96 -11.35
CA CYS A 206 -3.65 25.52 -12.49
C CYS A 206 -3.38 27.01 -12.63
N VAL A 207 -3.25 27.75 -11.53
CA VAL A 207 -2.81 29.15 -11.52
C VAL A 207 -1.39 29.26 -12.10
N ALA A 208 -0.44 28.45 -11.62
CA ALA A 208 0.95 28.48 -12.09
C ALA A 208 1.10 28.06 -13.57
N ASN A 209 0.18 27.28 -14.12
CA ASN A 209 0.18 26.85 -15.51
C ASN A 209 -0.79 27.67 -16.40
N ASN A 210 -1.30 28.82 -15.92
CA ASN A 210 -2.21 29.72 -16.64
C ASN A 210 -3.46 29.03 -17.22
N HIS A 211 -4.00 28.04 -16.48
CA HIS A 211 -5.29 27.46 -16.85
C HIS A 211 -6.44 28.42 -16.55
N LEU A 212 -7.45 28.46 -17.42
CA LEU A 212 -8.62 29.32 -17.26
C LEU A 212 -9.46 28.96 -16.01
N GLU A 213 -9.63 27.65 -15.74
CA GLU A 213 -10.40 27.18 -14.60
C GLU A 213 -9.48 26.83 -13.44
N THR A 214 -9.43 27.70 -12.43
CA THR A 214 -8.61 27.52 -11.23
C THR A 214 -9.43 27.25 -9.96
N GLY A 215 -10.76 27.44 -10.01
CA GLY A 215 -11.70 27.32 -8.89
C GLY A 215 -11.97 25.89 -8.43
N HIS A 216 -10.92 25.08 -8.18
CA HIS A 216 -11.03 23.70 -7.69
C HIS A 216 -9.86 23.35 -6.77
N ILE A 217 -10.03 22.28 -5.99
CA ILE A 217 -8.98 21.77 -5.09
C ILE A 217 -7.88 21.13 -5.93
N ALA A 218 -6.62 21.42 -5.61
CA ALA A 218 -5.45 20.83 -6.26
C ALA A 218 -5.46 19.29 -6.18
N GLY A 219 -5.48 18.63 -7.34
CA GLY A 219 -5.56 17.17 -7.45
C GLY A 219 -6.95 16.57 -7.28
N SER A 220 -7.99 17.37 -7.43
CA SER A 220 -9.35 16.86 -7.61
C SER A 220 -9.56 16.31 -9.02
N SER A 221 -10.66 15.58 -9.24
CA SER A 221 -11.06 15.09 -10.57
C SER A 221 -11.30 16.19 -11.61
N LYS A 222 -11.51 17.43 -11.16
CA LYS A 222 -11.65 18.62 -12.04
C LYS A 222 -10.30 19.19 -12.49
N CYS A 223 -9.19 18.86 -11.79
CA CYS A 223 -7.87 19.45 -12.04
C CYS A 223 -7.23 18.94 -13.34
N PRO A 224 -6.98 19.78 -14.37
CA PRO A 224 -6.32 19.37 -15.61
C PRO A 224 -4.91 18.83 -15.38
N VAL A 225 -4.15 19.46 -14.48
CA VAL A 225 -2.79 19.02 -14.11
C VAL A 225 -2.82 17.61 -13.50
N PHE A 226 -3.78 17.32 -12.64
CA PHE A 226 -3.98 15.99 -12.08
C PHE A 226 -4.38 14.98 -13.15
N LYS A 227 -5.33 15.33 -14.03
CA LYS A 227 -5.76 14.45 -15.14
C LYS A 227 -4.60 14.11 -16.07
N LYS A 228 -3.77 15.09 -16.43
CA LYS A 228 -2.58 14.88 -17.24
C LYS A 228 -1.57 13.94 -16.58
N ALA A 229 -1.29 14.15 -15.28
CA ALA A 229 -0.41 13.27 -14.52
C ALA A 229 -0.98 11.85 -14.37
N LEU A 230 -2.30 11.71 -14.23
CA LEU A 230 -2.97 10.41 -14.16
C LEU A 230 -2.90 9.68 -15.51
N SER A 231 -3.13 10.37 -16.62
CA SER A 231 -3.08 9.77 -17.97
C SER A 231 -1.68 9.29 -18.35
N SER A 232 -0.63 9.88 -17.80
CA SER A 232 0.75 9.42 -18.01
C SER A 232 1.10 8.10 -17.32
N LEU A 233 0.31 7.69 -16.30
CA LEU A 233 0.46 6.39 -15.62
C LEU A 233 -0.30 5.25 -16.30
N ILE A 234 -1.22 5.56 -17.22
CA ILE A 234 -2.08 4.57 -17.90
C ILE A 234 -1.46 4.08 -19.21
N ARG A 235 -0.31 4.63 -19.59
CA ARG A 235 0.42 4.26 -20.82
C ARG A 235 1.29 3.04 -20.63
#